data_07d464bc2b5e04573651f03416b6f3a2
#
_entry.id   07d464bc2b5e04573651f03416b6f3a2
#
_cell.length_a   1.000
_cell.length_b   1.000
_cell.length_c   1.000
_cell.angle_alpha   90.00
_cell.angle_beta   90.00
_cell.angle_gamma   90.00
#
_symmetry.space_group_name_H-M   'P 1'
#
loop_
_entity.id
_entity.type
_entity.pdbx_description
1 polymer ?
#
loop_
_entity_poly.entity_id
_entity_poly.type
_entity_poly.pdbx_seq_one_letter_code
_entity_poly.pdbx_strand_id
1 'polypeptide(L)'
;EMKEVFFEKLDPDDIVNGLDNPKVFAFGCYIWNCNYTDVIAQKVKEKFPDCLIVYGGPQIPITAHDEWWDKHPYVDVVIYYEGEKRFTRVLQCRSKAEMSLIANVAVNLKSGWTFNLDTKAVGKDRIKDLELIPSPYLLGMFPNPQQNWIPIMETTRGCPYACTFCDLGALNHNKVYKTELGRVQEELDWLVENKMGTYFIVDNNFGFATSTCANISAQPPK
;
A
#
# COMPACT_ATOMS: atom_id res chain seq x y z
N GLU A 1 0.00 16.22 -6.36
CA GLU A 1 -1.37 16.18 -5.83
C GLU A 1 -2.01 14.86 -6.24
N MET A 2 -2.54 14.09 -5.27
CA MET A 2 -3.32 12.90 -5.54
C MET A 2 -4.73 13.36 -5.95
N LYS A 3 -5.20 12.92 -7.12
CA LYS A 3 -6.51 13.36 -7.64
C LYS A 3 -7.64 12.42 -7.27
N GLU A 4 -7.40 11.12 -7.29
CA GLU A 4 -8.47 10.13 -7.12
C GLU A 4 -7.92 8.81 -6.55
N VAL A 5 -8.75 8.13 -5.75
CA VAL A 5 -8.49 6.79 -5.22
C VAL A 5 -9.62 5.88 -5.65
N PHE A 6 -9.30 4.83 -6.41
CA PHE A 6 -10.25 3.82 -6.83
C PHE A 6 -10.22 2.66 -5.84
N PHE A 7 -11.32 2.44 -5.15
CA PHE A 7 -11.51 1.35 -4.16
C PHE A 7 -12.69 0.45 -4.53
N GLU A 8 -13.51 0.85 -5.48
CA GLU A 8 -14.58 0.04 -6.05
C GLU A 8 -14.11 -0.67 -7.33
N LYS A 9 -14.68 -1.85 -7.58
CA LYS A 9 -14.45 -2.60 -8.81
C LYS A 9 -15.38 -2.07 -9.91
N LEU A 10 -15.01 -0.94 -10.51
CA LEU A 10 -15.70 -0.32 -11.63
C LEU A 10 -15.33 -1.00 -12.96
N ASP A 11 -16.06 -0.70 -14.03
CA ASP A 11 -15.63 -1.09 -15.37
C ASP A 11 -14.27 -0.46 -15.69
N PRO A 12 -13.27 -1.24 -16.15
CA PRO A 12 -11.95 -0.69 -16.52
C PRO A 12 -12.01 0.42 -17.58
N ASP A 13 -12.94 0.36 -18.52
CA ASP A 13 -13.10 1.39 -19.56
C ASP A 13 -13.66 2.67 -18.98
N ASP A 14 -14.58 2.59 -18.02
CA ASP A 14 -15.11 3.77 -17.32
C ASP A 14 -14.02 4.48 -16.53
N ILE A 15 -13.19 3.73 -15.80
CA ILE A 15 -12.03 4.28 -15.08
C ILE A 15 -11.11 5.02 -16.06
N VAL A 16 -10.68 4.34 -17.13
CA VAL A 16 -9.70 4.91 -18.07
C VAL A 16 -10.27 6.09 -18.84
N ASN A 17 -11.56 6.08 -19.16
CA ASN A 17 -12.23 7.17 -19.85
C ASN A 17 -12.42 8.40 -18.96
N GLY A 18 -12.58 8.23 -17.66
CA GLY A 18 -12.68 9.31 -16.69
C GLY A 18 -11.34 10.00 -16.37
N LEU A 19 -10.19 9.39 -16.71
CA LEU A 19 -8.88 9.98 -16.43
C LEU A 19 -8.54 11.17 -17.32
N ASP A 20 -8.04 12.24 -16.69
CA ASP A 20 -7.54 13.43 -17.35
C ASP A 20 -6.00 13.49 -17.27
N ASN A 21 -5.32 12.96 -18.28
CA ASN A 21 -3.86 13.00 -18.46
C ASN A 21 -3.06 12.66 -17.19
N PRO A 22 -3.25 11.46 -16.63
CA PRO A 22 -2.58 11.06 -15.39
C PRO A 22 -1.07 10.98 -15.62
N LYS A 23 -0.29 11.51 -14.68
CA LYS A 23 1.18 11.41 -14.70
C LYS A 23 1.69 10.14 -14.05
N VAL A 24 0.99 9.66 -13.04
CA VAL A 24 1.29 8.44 -12.30
C VAL A 24 -0.02 7.72 -12.02
N PHE A 25 -0.05 6.42 -12.23
CA PHE A 25 -1.13 5.55 -11.80
C PHE A 25 -0.53 4.39 -11.00
N ALA A 26 -0.93 4.26 -9.72
CA ALA A 26 -0.33 3.31 -8.81
C ALA A 26 -1.34 2.25 -8.35
N PHE A 27 -0.89 1.01 -8.23
CA PHE A 27 -1.71 -0.14 -7.87
C PHE A 27 -1.14 -0.91 -6.68
N GLY A 28 -2.01 -1.29 -5.74
CA GLY A 28 -1.74 -2.31 -4.75
C GLY A 28 -2.18 -3.68 -5.29
N CYS A 29 -1.21 -4.56 -5.57
CA CYS A 29 -1.47 -5.85 -6.20
C CYS A 29 -1.57 -6.97 -5.16
N TYR A 30 -2.76 -7.52 -5.03
CA TYR A 30 -3.12 -8.63 -4.16
C TYR A 30 -3.77 -9.76 -4.97
N ILE A 31 -3.83 -10.96 -4.41
CA ILE A 31 -4.38 -12.13 -5.10
C ILE A 31 -5.82 -11.93 -5.61
N TRP A 32 -6.60 -11.09 -4.94
CA TRP A 32 -8.00 -10.84 -5.29
C TRP A 32 -8.19 -9.75 -6.36
N ASN A 33 -7.18 -8.95 -6.68
CA ASN A 33 -7.30 -7.84 -7.63
C ASN A 33 -6.26 -7.82 -8.74
N CYS A 34 -5.22 -8.66 -8.71
CA CYS A 34 -4.11 -8.58 -9.66
C CYS A 34 -4.57 -8.61 -11.13
N ASN A 35 -5.43 -9.55 -11.52
CA ASN A 35 -5.93 -9.62 -12.90
C ASN A 35 -6.74 -8.37 -13.30
N TYR A 36 -7.47 -7.79 -12.36
CA TYR A 36 -8.24 -6.57 -12.60
C TYR A 36 -7.32 -5.35 -12.74
N THR A 37 -6.32 -5.23 -11.89
CA THR A 37 -5.34 -4.13 -11.97
C THR A 37 -4.52 -4.21 -13.26
N ASP A 38 -4.19 -5.41 -13.74
CA ASP A 38 -3.46 -5.62 -14.98
C ASP A 38 -4.25 -5.09 -16.19
N VAL A 39 -5.53 -5.38 -16.26
CA VAL A 39 -6.39 -4.87 -17.35
C VAL A 39 -6.44 -3.34 -17.35
N ILE A 40 -6.58 -2.72 -16.17
CA ILE A 40 -6.61 -1.26 -16.07
C ILE A 40 -5.25 -0.67 -16.47
N ALA A 41 -4.15 -1.23 -15.94
CA ALA A 41 -2.81 -0.73 -16.21
C ALA A 41 -2.44 -0.78 -17.70
N GLN A 42 -2.80 -1.87 -18.38
CA GLN A 42 -2.64 -1.98 -19.83
C GLN A 42 -3.39 -0.87 -20.57
N LYS A 43 -4.69 -0.72 -20.28
CA LYS A 43 -5.54 0.30 -20.91
C LYS A 43 -5.05 1.73 -20.61
N VAL A 44 -4.61 1.99 -19.36
CA VAL A 44 -4.03 3.30 -19.00
C VAL A 44 -2.75 3.54 -19.80
N LYS A 45 -1.88 2.53 -19.93
CA LYS A 45 -0.63 2.67 -20.68
C LYS A 45 -0.84 2.84 -22.18
N GLU A 46 -1.86 2.17 -22.74
CA GLU A 46 -2.27 2.34 -24.15
C GLU A 46 -2.79 3.76 -24.43
N LYS A 47 -3.66 4.27 -23.56
CA LYS A 47 -4.27 5.60 -23.73
C LYS A 47 -3.32 6.74 -23.34
N PHE A 48 -2.48 6.53 -22.34
CA PHE A 48 -1.53 7.50 -21.78
C PHE A 48 -0.11 6.90 -21.70
N PRO A 49 0.62 6.80 -22.82
CA PRO A 49 1.94 6.13 -22.87
C PRO A 49 2.97 6.73 -21.92
N ASP A 50 2.86 8.03 -21.62
CA ASP A 50 3.77 8.74 -20.70
C ASP A 50 3.37 8.61 -19.23
N CYS A 51 2.23 7.98 -18.90
CA CYS A 51 1.82 7.73 -17.54
C CYS A 51 2.77 6.72 -16.90
N LEU A 52 3.32 7.05 -15.72
CA LEU A 52 4.14 6.15 -14.93
C LEU A 52 3.23 5.13 -14.22
N ILE A 53 3.34 3.87 -14.60
CA ILE A 53 2.60 2.77 -13.95
C ILE A 53 3.46 2.20 -12.82
N VAL A 54 2.95 2.29 -11.59
CA VAL A 54 3.64 1.83 -10.38
C VAL A 54 2.87 0.70 -9.73
N TYR A 55 3.55 -0.43 -9.49
CA TYR A 55 2.97 -1.57 -8.79
C TYR A 55 3.62 -1.75 -7.42
N GLY A 56 2.84 -2.20 -6.46
CA GLY A 56 3.29 -2.66 -5.15
C GLY A 56 2.36 -3.74 -4.62
N GLY A 57 2.73 -4.36 -3.51
CA GLY A 57 1.92 -5.40 -2.87
C GLY A 57 2.51 -6.81 -2.99
N PRO A 58 1.93 -7.77 -2.27
CA PRO A 58 2.53 -9.10 -2.07
C PRO A 58 2.46 -10.02 -3.29
N GLN A 59 1.67 -9.69 -4.31
CA GLN A 59 1.49 -10.54 -5.49
C GLN A 59 2.60 -10.36 -6.54
N ILE A 60 3.49 -9.40 -6.36
CA ILE A 60 4.59 -9.13 -7.28
C ILE A 60 5.75 -10.10 -6.97
N PRO A 61 6.32 -10.82 -7.97
CA PRO A 61 7.44 -11.72 -7.72
C PRO A 61 8.69 -10.95 -7.31
N ILE A 62 9.42 -11.50 -6.33
CA ILE A 62 10.67 -10.91 -5.82
C ILE A 62 11.88 -11.35 -6.68
N THR A 63 11.73 -12.39 -7.47
CA THR A 63 12.83 -12.95 -8.28
C THR A 63 12.91 -12.29 -9.65
N ALA A 64 14.10 -11.91 -10.07
CA ALA A 64 14.36 -11.29 -11.37
C ALA A 64 14.18 -12.24 -12.57
N HIS A 65 14.05 -13.55 -12.33
CA HIS A 65 13.92 -14.58 -13.36
C HIS A 65 12.49 -15.10 -13.53
N ASP A 66 11.51 -14.41 -13.01
CA ASP A 66 10.11 -14.78 -13.17
C ASP A 66 9.57 -14.27 -14.51
N GLU A 67 8.83 -15.13 -15.22
CA GLU A 67 8.20 -14.76 -16.50
C GLU A 67 7.15 -13.64 -16.37
N TRP A 68 6.79 -13.28 -15.15
CA TRP A 68 5.91 -12.16 -14.87
C TRP A 68 6.41 -10.85 -15.49
N TRP A 69 7.72 -10.62 -15.47
CA TRP A 69 8.37 -9.42 -15.99
C TRP A 69 8.14 -9.23 -17.48
N ASP A 70 8.19 -10.33 -18.24
CA ASP A 70 7.97 -10.32 -19.70
C ASP A 70 6.48 -10.12 -20.03
N LYS A 71 5.60 -10.58 -19.16
CA LYS A 71 4.14 -10.46 -19.32
C LYS A 71 3.59 -9.08 -18.94
N HIS A 72 4.37 -8.26 -18.20
CA HIS A 72 3.94 -6.95 -17.71
C HIS A 72 4.79 -5.78 -18.23
N PRO A 73 4.98 -5.67 -19.58
CA PRO A 73 5.82 -4.62 -20.16
C PRO A 73 5.26 -3.21 -19.96
N TYR A 74 3.97 -3.09 -19.62
CA TYR A 74 3.28 -1.83 -19.34
C TYR A 74 3.58 -1.28 -17.94
N VAL A 75 4.15 -2.08 -17.04
CA VAL A 75 4.57 -1.63 -15.71
C VAL A 75 5.94 -0.95 -15.79
N ASP A 76 6.05 0.21 -15.18
CA ASP A 76 7.28 1.00 -15.18
C ASP A 76 8.13 0.80 -13.93
N VAL A 77 7.47 0.72 -12.77
CA VAL A 77 8.13 0.65 -11.46
C VAL A 77 7.41 -0.34 -10.56
N VAL A 78 8.17 -1.14 -9.84
CA VAL A 78 7.68 -2.01 -8.78
C VAL A 78 8.32 -1.62 -7.45
N ILE A 79 7.50 -1.49 -6.41
CA ILE A 79 7.93 -1.16 -5.05
C ILE A 79 7.67 -2.33 -4.15
N TYR A 80 8.72 -2.82 -3.48
CA TYR A 80 8.65 -3.94 -2.56
C TYR A 80 8.55 -3.50 -1.10
N TYR A 81 7.95 -4.34 -0.28
CA TYR A 81 7.78 -4.17 1.17
C TYR A 81 6.95 -2.93 1.53
N GLU A 82 7.34 -2.18 2.58
CA GLU A 82 6.66 -0.95 2.98
C GLU A 82 6.81 0.13 1.90
N GLY A 83 5.68 0.52 1.30
CA GLY A 83 5.66 1.38 0.11
C GLY A 83 5.77 2.87 0.40
N GLU A 84 5.36 3.34 1.56
CA GLU A 84 5.08 4.74 1.86
C GLU A 84 6.28 5.66 1.56
N LYS A 85 7.44 5.36 2.14
CA LYS A 85 8.67 6.14 1.91
C LYS A 85 9.21 5.96 0.49
N ARG A 86 9.17 4.73 -0.03
CA ARG A 86 9.72 4.42 -1.34
C ARG A 86 8.90 5.05 -2.45
N PHE A 87 7.57 4.96 -2.36
CA PHE A 87 6.69 5.60 -3.32
C PHE A 87 6.89 7.12 -3.33
N THR A 88 6.98 7.75 -2.14
CA THR A 88 7.30 9.19 -2.04
C THR A 88 8.62 9.52 -2.73
N ARG A 89 9.67 8.71 -2.54
CA ARG A 89 10.96 8.91 -3.21
C ARG A 89 10.87 8.71 -4.72
N VAL A 90 10.12 7.71 -5.19
CA VAL A 90 9.86 7.50 -6.63
C VAL A 90 9.22 8.73 -7.25
N LEU A 91 8.21 9.32 -6.57
CA LEU A 91 7.54 10.54 -7.05
C LEU A 91 8.44 11.78 -7.08
N GLN A 92 9.52 11.80 -6.30
CA GLN A 92 10.50 12.90 -6.26
C GLN A 92 11.59 12.77 -7.32
N CYS A 93 11.77 11.57 -7.91
CA CYS A 93 12.76 11.34 -8.95
C CYS A 93 12.38 12.03 -10.26
N ARG A 94 13.42 12.50 -10.97
CA ARG A 94 13.27 13.15 -12.29
C ARG A 94 13.37 12.19 -13.46
N SER A 95 13.88 10.97 -13.21
CA SER A 95 14.10 9.95 -14.23
C SER A 95 13.97 8.54 -13.67
N LYS A 96 13.67 7.56 -14.55
CA LYS A 96 13.70 6.15 -14.20
C LYS A 96 15.09 5.67 -13.73
N ALA A 97 16.16 6.29 -14.24
CA ALA A 97 17.52 5.99 -13.79
C ALA A 97 17.73 6.38 -12.31
N GLU A 98 17.20 7.50 -11.87
CA GLU A 98 17.22 7.86 -10.43
C GLU A 98 16.36 6.90 -9.59
N MET A 99 15.19 6.49 -10.10
CA MET A 99 14.31 5.54 -9.40
C MET A 99 15.00 4.20 -9.18
N SER A 100 15.81 3.73 -10.14
CA SER A 100 16.53 2.46 -10.04
C SER A 100 17.62 2.42 -8.94
N LEU A 101 17.99 3.58 -8.40
CA LEU A 101 18.92 3.69 -7.27
C LEU A 101 18.23 3.53 -5.90
N ILE A 102 16.89 3.51 -5.87
CA ILE A 102 16.15 3.35 -4.62
C ILE A 102 16.15 1.88 -4.21
N ALA A 103 16.57 1.59 -2.98
CA ALA A 103 16.57 0.23 -2.46
C ALA A 103 15.16 -0.37 -2.42
N ASN A 104 15.04 -1.63 -2.81
CA ASN A 104 13.79 -2.39 -2.89
C ASN A 104 12.78 -1.80 -3.88
N VAL A 105 13.31 -1.31 -5.01
CA VAL A 105 12.55 -0.88 -6.18
C VAL A 105 13.10 -1.61 -7.41
N ALA A 106 12.20 -2.09 -8.27
CA ALA A 106 12.56 -2.55 -9.61
C ALA A 106 12.00 -1.54 -10.64
N VAL A 107 12.76 -1.29 -11.68
CA VAL A 107 12.42 -0.28 -12.71
C VAL A 107 12.58 -0.87 -14.10
N ASN A 108 11.57 -0.70 -14.93
CA ASN A 108 11.60 -1.05 -16.34
C ASN A 108 12.26 0.07 -17.14
N LEU A 109 13.52 -0.13 -17.50
CA LEU A 109 14.29 0.77 -18.36
C LEU A 109 14.16 0.34 -19.83
N LYS A 110 14.60 1.18 -20.76
CA LYS A 110 14.66 0.82 -22.21
C LYS A 110 15.56 -0.40 -22.47
N SER A 111 16.52 -0.66 -21.59
CA SER A 111 17.44 -1.80 -21.62
C SER A 111 16.90 -3.07 -20.94
N GLY A 112 15.70 -3.01 -20.35
CA GLY A 112 15.08 -4.06 -19.58
C GLY A 112 14.94 -3.71 -18.09
N TRP A 113 14.47 -4.68 -17.32
CA TRP A 113 14.26 -4.50 -15.89
C TRP A 113 15.58 -4.40 -15.11
N THR A 114 15.64 -3.46 -14.18
CA THR A 114 16.73 -3.29 -13.23
C THR A 114 16.19 -3.48 -11.82
N PHE A 115 16.86 -4.32 -11.02
CA PHE A 115 16.43 -4.72 -9.69
C PHE A 115 17.43 -4.20 -8.65
N ASN A 116 16.99 -3.37 -7.73
CA ASN A 116 17.78 -2.94 -6.59
C ASN A 116 17.22 -3.55 -5.30
N LEU A 117 17.35 -4.87 -5.18
CA LEU A 117 16.83 -5.63 -4.04
C LEU A 117 17.87 -5.73 -2.93
N ASP A 118 17.59 -5.11 -1.80
CA ASP A 118 18.39 -5.25 -0.58
C ASP A 118 17.53 -5.88 0.54
N THR A 119 17.59 -7.20 0.61
CA THR A 119 16.88 -7.96 1.64
C THR A 119 17.39 -7.67 3.06
N LYS A 120 18.65 -7.20 3.21
CA LYS A 120 19.21 -6.80 4.50
C LYS A 120 18.70 -5.43 4.96
N ALA A 121 18.26 -4.59 4.03
CA ALA A 121 17.68 -3.28 4.34
C ALA A 121 16.22 -3.37 4.77
N VAL A 122 15.52 -4.48 4.53
CA VAL A 122 14.08 -4.61 4.83
C VAL A 122 13.77 -4.23 6.27
N GLY A 123 14.54 -4.74 7.23
CA GLY A 123 14.34 -4.43 8.65
C GLY A 123 14.87 -3.06 9.08
N LYS A 124 15.83 -2.47 8.34
CA LYS A 124 16.42 -1.17 8.67
C LYS A 124 15.60 0.01 8.15
N ASP A 125 14.90 -0.21 7.03
CA ASP A 125 14.16 0.82 6.28
C ASP A 125 12.68 0.91 6.70
N ARG A 126 12.28 0.13 7.70
CA ARG A 126 10.90 0.15 8.22
C ARG A 126 10.57 1.51 8.84
N ILE A 127 9.31 1.88 8.70
CA ILE A 127 8.76 3.03 9.41
C ILE A 127 8.59 2.62 10.87
N LYS A 128 9.39 3.22 11.74
CA LYS A 128 9.40 2.93 13.19
C LYS A 128 8.40 3.78 13.94
N ASP A 129 8.21 4.98 13.48
CA ASP A 129 7.25 5.94 14.00
C ASP A 129 6.07 5.98 13.03
N LEU A 130 4.95 5.34 13.40
CA LEU A 130 3.76 5.23 12.57
C LEU A 130 3.01 6.56 12.47
N GLU A 131 3.29 7.53 13.36
CA GLU A 131 2.70 8.87 13.29
C GLU A 131 3.20 9.66 12.06
N LEU A 132 4.33 9.25 11.48
CA LEU A 132 4.81 9.82 10.20
C LEU A 132 3.94 9.43 9.00
N ILE A 133 3.04 8.45 9.15
CA ILE A 133 2.08 8.06 8.12
C ILE A 133 0.76 8.72 8.47
N PRO A 134 0.34 9.77 7.74
CA PRO A 134 -0.90 10.46 8.07
C PRO A 134 -2.11 9.56 7.86
N SER A 135 -3.12 9.70 8.72
CA SER A 135 -4.38 8.97 8.58
C SER A 135 -5.18 9.51 7.38
N PRO A 136 -5.56 8.68 6.42
CA PRO A 136 -6.39 9.12 5.31
C PRO A 136 -7.81 9.51 5.75
N TYR A 137 -8.28 8.97 6.87
CA TYR A 137 -9.57 9.31 7.47
C TYR A 137 -9.54 10.72 8.03
N LEU A 138 -8.55 11.02 8.88
CA LEU A 138 -8.41 12.32 9.53
C LEU A 138 -8.00 13.43 8.55
N LEU A 139 -7.36 13.09 7.44
CA LEU A 139 -7.08 14.02 6.35
C LEU A 139 -8.29 14.33 5.46
N GLY A 140 -9.45 13.71 5.71
CA GLY A 140 -10.64 13.92 4.90
C GLY A 140 -10.52 13.38 3.47
N MET A 141 -9.68 12.36 3.23
CA MET A 141 -9.52 11.76 1.91
C MET A 141 -10.76 10.96 1.48
N PHE A 142 -11.65 10.68 2.41
CA PHE A 142 -12.94 10.02 2.20
C PHE A 142 -14.08 10.95 2.62
N PRO A 143 -14.39 12.01 1.85
CA PRO A 143 -15.36 13.05 2.24
C PRO A 143 -16.80 12.53 2.35
N ASN A 144 -17.12 11.43 1.66
CA ASN A 144 -18.44 10.81 1.67
C ASN A 144 -18.29 9.28 1.81
N PRO A 145 -17.90 8.80 3.00
CA PRO A 145 -17.74 7.37 3.21
C PRO A 145 -19.09 6.66 3.03
N GLN A 146 -19.10 5.65 2.18
CA GLN A 146 -20.31 4.88 1.91
C GLN A 146 -20.52 3.82 2.99
N GLN A 147 -21.75 3.55 3.36
CA GLN A 147 -22.08 2.55 4.39
C GLN A 147 -21.61 1.12 4.03
N ASN A 148 -21.33 0.85 2.76
CA ASN A 148 -20.83 -0.43 2.28
C ASN A 148 -19.31 -0.58 2.40
N TRP A 149 -18.60 0.45 2.81
CA TRP A 149 -17.18 0.36 3.04
C TRP A 149 -16.88 -0.36 4.36
N ILE A 150 -15.82 -1.12 4.34
CA ILE A 150 -15.21 -1.66 5.55
C ILE A 150 -13.86 -0.95 5.72
N PRO A 151 -13.80 0.09 6.55
CA PRO A 151 -12.55 0.78 6.83
C PRO A 151 -11.49 -0.16 7.40
N ILE A 152 -10.24 0.10 7.09
CA ILE A 152 -9.08 -0.68 7.54
C ILE A 152 -8.29 0.18 8.52
N MET A 153 -8.00 -0.38 9.70
CA MET A 153 -7.19 0.26 10.73
C MET A 153 -5.93 -0.57 11.01
N GLU A 154 -4.80 0.09 11.16
CA GLU A 154 -3.56 -0.52 11.63
C GLU A 154 -3.15 0.13 12.96
N THR A 155 -3.27 -0.62 14.07
CA THR A 155 -2.89 -0.13 15.40
C THR A 155 -1.46 -0.51 15.76
N THR A 156 -0.98 -1.61 15.15
CA THR A 156 0.41 -2.08 15.32
C THR A 156 0.94 -2.65 14.01
N ARG A 157 2.20 -2.39 13.72
CA ARG A 157 2.90 -2.93 12.56
C ARG A 157 4.03 -3.85 12.98
N GLY A 158 3.96 -5.11 12.57
CA GLY A 158 4.95 -6.14 12.86
C GLY A 158 4.41 -7.23 13.79
N CYS A 159 5.21 -8.28 13.98
CA CYS A 159 4.87 -9.41 14.82
C CYS A 159 6.12 -9.89 15.56
N PRO A 160 6.07 -10.17 16.87
CA PRO A 160 7.25 -10.61 17.63
C PRO A 160 7.62 -12.07 17.37
N TYR A 161 6.75 -12.83 16.69
CA TYR A 161 6.92 -14.24 16.45
C TYR A 161 7.56 -14.52 15.08
N ALA A 162 8.31 -15.61 14.99
CA ALA A 162 8.94 -16.11 13.76
C ALA A 162 8.34 -17.48 13.41
N CYS A 163 7.03 -17.53 13.17
CA CYS A 163 6.35 -18.77 12.83
C CYS A 163 6.83 -19.28 11.47
N THR A 164 7.18 -20.55 11.36
CA THR A 164 7.80 -21.17 10.17
C THR A 164 6.88 -21.21 8.94
N PHE A 165 5.58 -21.09 9.13
CA PHE A 165 4.54 -21.09 8.10
C PHE A 165 4.08 -19.68 7.69
N CYS A 166 4.61 -18.62 8.31
CA CYS A 166 4.11 -17.26 8.16
C CYS A 166 5.13 -16.37 7.43
N ASP A 167 4.82 -15.95 6.22
CA ASP A 167 5.66 -15.04 5.43
C ASP A 167 5.89 -13.71 6.13
N LEU A 168 4.87 -13.19 6.84
CA LEU A 168 4.97 -11.93 7.57
C LEU A 168 5.97 -12.01 8.73
N GLY A 169 6.04 -13.14 9.42
CA GLY A 169 7.01 -13.37 10.50
C GLY A 169 8.46 -13.33 10.01
N ALA A 170 8.73 -13.92 8.85
CA ALA A 170 10.04 -13.93 8.22
C ALA A 170 10.48 -12.54 7.74
N LEU A 171 9.54 -11.70 7.27
CA LEU A 171 9.80 -10.36 6.74
C LEU A 171 9.89 -9.28 7.82
N ASN A 172 9.22 -9.44 8.95
CA ASN A 172 9.00 -8.38 9.93
C ASN A 172 10.00 -8.30 11.08
N HIS A 173 11.06 -9.09 11.07
CA HIS A 173 12.21 -8.99 11.99
C HIS A 173 11.86 -8.84 13.48
N ASN A 174 10.81 -9.48 13.94
CA ASN A 174 10.41 -9.59 15.38
C ASN A 174 10.24 -8.24 16.11
N LYS A 175 10.08 -7.12 15.40
CA LYS A 175 9.86 -5.82 16.02
C LYS A 175 8.45 -5.34 15.72
N VAL A 176 7.77 -4.88 16.76
CA VAL A 176 6.44 -4.29 16.69
C VAL A 176 6.55 -2.79 16.92
N TYR A 177 5.97 -2.03 16.02
CA TYR A 177 5.78 -0.59 16.14
C TYR A 177 4.31 -0.30 16.38
N LYS A 178 4.00 0.74 17.14
CA LYS A 178 2.64 1.06 17.58
C LYS A 178 2.24 2.43 17.09
N THR A 179 0.98 2.56 16.70
CA THR A 179 0.32 3.85 16.55
C THR A 179 0.00 4.40 17.94
N GLU A 180 0.12 5.71 18.12
CA GLU A 180 -0.24 6.34 19.39
C GLU A 180 -1.73 6.18 19.67
N LEU A 181 -2.05 5.96 20.94
CA LEU A 181 -3.42 5.69 21.37
C LEU A 181 -4.37 6.84 21.04
N GLY A 182 -3.88 8.09 21.14
CA GLY A 182 -4.66 9.28 20.78
C GLY A 182 -5.15 9.23 19.35
N ARG A 183 -4.25 8.91 18.41
CA ARG A 183 -4.60 8.77 17.00
C ARG A 183 -5.57 7.61 16.74
N VAL A 184 -5.37 6.46 17.37
CA VAL A 184 -6.30 5.33 17.27
C VAL A 184 -7.70 5.76 17.72
N GLN A 185 -7.78 6.54 18.80
CA GLN A 185 -9.05 7.08 19.32
C GLN A 185 -9.70 8.02 18.31
N GLU A 186 -8.94 8.97 17.75
CA GLU A 186 -9.44 9.90 16.72
C GLU A 186 -9.98 9.17 15.48
N GLU A 187 -9.29 8.12 15.02
CA GLU A 187 -9.77 7.30 13.91
C GLU A 187 -11.06 6.54 14.27
N LEU A 188 -11.17 6.01 15.49
CA LEU A 188 -12.39 5.36 15.98
C LEU A 188 -13.56 6.37 16.08
N ASP A 189 -13.30 7.57 16.60
CA ASP A 189 -14.30 8.63 16.67
C ASP A 189 -14.77 9.02 15.26
N TRP A 190 -13.86 9.12 14.29
CA TRP A 190 -14.21 9.32 12.88
C TRP A 190 -15.13 8.21 12.33
N LEU A 191 -14.87 6.95 12.66
CA LEU A 191 -15.72 5.82 12.24
C LEU A 191 -17.14 5.97 12.81
N VAL A 192 -17.26 6.34 14.09
CA VAL A 192 -18.54 6.55 14.77
C VAL A 192 -19.31 7.72 14.15
N GLU A 193 -18.63 8.86 13.94
CA GLU A 193 -19.22 10.07 13.35
C GLU A 193 -19.76 9.81 11.93
N ASN A 194 -19.05 8.99 11.16
CA ASN A 194 -19.44 8.59 9.81
C ASN A 194 -20.35 7.36 9.76
N LYS A 195 -20.82 6.89 10.92
CA LYS A 195 -21.77 5.75 11.05
C LYS A 195 -21.27 4.46 10.39
N MET A 196 -19.97 4.23 10.44
CA MET A 196 -19.37 3.01 9.91
C MET A 196 -19.66 1.83 10.86
N GLY A 197 -20.52 0.89 10.43
CA GLY A 197 -20.99 -0.21 11.28
C GLY A 197 -19.96 -1.31 11.51
N THR A 198 -18.91 -1.38 10.68
CA THR A 198 -17.89 -2.42 10.74
C THR A 198 -16.55 -1.84 10.28
N TYR A 199 -15.45 -2.31 10.86
CA TYR A 199 -14.10 -2.00 10.42
C TYR A 199 -13.18 -3.21 10.58
N PHE A 200 -12.09 -3.23 9.83
CA PHE A 200 -11.08 -4.29 9.89
C PHE A 200 -9.82 -3.77 10.58
N ILE A 201 -9.34 -4.51 11.60
CA ILE A 201 -8.00 -4.31 12.16
C ILE A 201 -7.04 -5.23 11.41
N VAL A 202 -6.03 -4.64 10.76
CA VAL A 202 -5.07 -5.37 9.92
C VAL A 202 -3.73 -5.59 10.60
N ASP A 203 -3.70 -5.53 11.92
CA ASP A 203 -2.53 -5.83 12.72
C ASP A 203 -2.06 -7.27 12.47
N ASN A 204 -0.77 -7.48 12.29
CA ASN A 204 -0.20 -8.82 12.12
C ASN A 204 -0.45 -9.70 13.35
N ASN A 205 -0.62 -9.10 14.52
CA ASN A 205 -0.94 -9.76 15.78
C ASN A 205 -1.70 -8.81 16.69
N PHE A 206 -3.02 -8.72 16.48
CA PHE A 206 -3.90 -7.90 17.30
C PHE A 206 -3.90 -8.41 18.75
N GLY A 207 -3.86 -7.50 19.71
CA GLY A 207 -3.85 -7.84 21.13
C GLY A 207 -2.45 -7.94 21.75
N PHE A 208 -1.39 -7.95 20.97
CA PHE A 208 -0.02 -7.93 21.49
C PHE A 208 0.29 -6.63 22.26
N ALA A 209 -0.30 -5.53 21.82
CA ALA A 209 -0.22 -4.24 22.51
C ALA A 209 -1.39 -4.09 23.50
N THR A 210 -1.32 -4.77 24.64
CA THR A 210 -2.41 -4.85 25.63
C THR A 210 -3.05 -3.51 26.02
N SER A 211 -2.28 -2.42 26.06
CA SER A 211 -2.80 -1.08 26.34
C SER A 211 -3.77 -0.56 25.25
N THR A 212 -3.50 -0.84 23.99
CA THR A 212 -4.35 -0.41 22.88
C THR A 212 -5.64 -1.23 22.83
N CYS A 213 -5.55 -2.55 23.05
CA CYS A 213 -6.71 -3.44 23.01
C CYS A 213 -7.67 -3.24 24.17
N ALA A 214 -7.15 -3.03 25.38
CA ALA A 214 -7.98 -2.78 26.57
C ALA A 214 -8.82 -1.50 26.41
N ASN A 215 -8.30 -0.49 25.74
CA ASN A 215 -9.02 0.77 25.54
C ASN A 215 -10.04 0.70 24.36
N ILE A 216 -9.76 -0.08 23.32
CA ILE A 216 -10.73 -0.31 22.23
C ILE A 216 -11.93 -1.11 22.73
N SER A 217 -11.71 -2.10 23.62
CA SER A 217 -12.79 -2.93 24.17
C SER A 217 -13.57 -2.27 25.32
N ALA A 218 -13.05 -1.22 25.95
CA ALA A 218 -13.65 -0.58 27.12
C ALA A 218 -14.62 0.56 26.79
N GLN A 219 -14.79 0.95 25.53
CA GLN A 219 -15.75 1.98 25.15
C GLN A 219 -17.14 1.39 24.93
N PRO A 220 -18.15 1.78 25.72
CA PRO A 220 -19.53 1.40 25.43
C PRO A 220 -19.98 2.06 24.13
N PRO A 221 -20.81 1.39 23.33
CA PRO A 221 -21.44 2.04 22.18
C PRO A 221 -22.25 3.25 22.67
N LYS A 222 -21.96 4.41 22.11
CA LYS A 222 -22.74 5.62 22.35
C LYS A 222 -24.09 5.55 21.66
#